data_f5971a86fbd84e42796797d751d08b4b
#
_entry.id   f5971a86fbd84e42796797d751d08b4b
#
_cell.length_a   1.000
_cell.length_b   1.000
_cell.length_c   1.000
_cell.angle_alpha   90.00
_cell.angle_beta   90.00
_cell.angle_gamma   90.00
#
_symmetry.space_group_name_H-M   'P 1'
#
loop_
_entity.id
_entity.type
_entity.pdbx_description
1 polymer ?
#
loop_
_entity_poly.entity_id
_entity_poly.type
_entity_poly.pdbx_seq_one_letter_code
_entity_poly.pdbx_strand_id
1 'polypeptide(L)'
;MQLFFKTFLISFLLYSCSSEIDKGIEANLLISPDYNFSVELFECELNESYTLLNLESFLSDLVKSDNYQNDDYGLEIFFPKSNYVNEFMLTLKTYSDNDNYNDFINQLSTKGFDEIARCKFNKNDYNGLLLIDQEIQENKYVNELLRCNYNEGFNFGTFRVAIDRFKNQMNSLNIAYEAVYLQTNKSPRSFIWINNFYSNEPSELIPSDWLSNEESQEIRQEFLDNANCIDAKMHNVFVLTNNYKK
;
A
#
# COMPACT_ATOMS: atom_id res chain seq x y z
N MET A 1 23.64 -65.81 -4.48
CA MET A 1 24.13 -64.72 -3.58
C MET A 1 24.43 -63.41 -4.34
N GLN A 2 24.02 -63.26 -5.59
CA GLN A 2 24.23 -62.03 -6.40
C GLN A 2 22.96 -61.23 -6.69
N LEU A 3 21.81 -61.73 -6.34
CA LEU A 3 20.54 -61.03 -6.60
C LEU A 3 20.11 -60.08 -5.47
N PHE A 4 20.58 -60.29 -4.25
CA PHE A 4 20.23 -59.51 -3.06
C PHE A 4 20.97 -58.14 -2.96
N PHE A 5 22.09 -57.99 -3.69
CA PHE A 5 22.91 -56.75 -3.62
C PHE A 5 22.43 -55.67 -4.58
N LYS A 6 21.65 -55.98 -5.60
CA LYS A 6 21.15 -55.00 -6.58
C LYS A 6 19.87 -54.31 -6.10
N THR A 7 19.09 -54.91 -5.26
CA THR A 7 17.84 -54.31 -4.71
C THR A 7 18.10 -53.34 -3.57
N PHE A 8 19.26 -53.46 -2.88
CA PHE A 8 19.60 -52.57 -1.76
C PHE A 8 20.17 -51.22 -2.22
N LEU A 9 20.73 -51.12 -3.42
CA LEU A 9 21.30 -49.90 -3.95
C LEU A 9 20.24 -48.93 -4.54
N ILE A 10 19.08 -49.45 -4.93
CA ILE A 10 17.99 -48.65 -5.50
C ILE A 10 17.15 -47.97 -4.42
N SER A 11 17.11 -48.56 -3.21
CA SER A 11 16.36 -48.02 -2.06
C SER A 11 17.04 -46.79 -1.43
N PHE A 12 18.33 -46.58 -1.66
CA PHE A 12 19.07 -45.44 -1.09
C PHE A 12 18.96 -44.15 -1.92
N LEU A 13 18.54 -44.26 -3.17
CA LEU A 13 18.40 -43.08 -4.05
C LEU A 13 17.03 -42.39 -3.95
N LEU A 14 16.07 -42.98 -3.26
CA LEU A 14 14.72 -42.39 -3.08
C LEU A 14 14.54 -41.65 -1.74
N TYR A 15 15.54 -41.69 -0.85
CA TYR A 15 15.46 -41.01 0.46
C TYR A 15 16.11 -39.62 0.49
N SER A 16 16.61 -39.13 -0.66
CA SER A 16 17.33 -37.85 -0.75
C SER A 16 16.48 -36.67 -1.26
N CYS A 17 15.16 -36.83 -1.30
CA CYS A 17 14.28 -35.78 -1.85
C CYS A 17 13.24 -35.26 -0.84
N SER A 18 13.55 -35.22 0.46
CA SER A 18 12.57 -34.73 1.44
C SER A 18 13.17 -33.81 2.51
N SER A 19 14.01 -32.83 2.11
CA SER A 19 14.41 -31.78 3.06
C SER A 19 14.79 -30.46 2.38
N GLU A 20 14.01 -30.01 1.40
CA GLU A 20 14.24 -28.70 0.76
C GLU A 20 12.95 -27.91 0.57
N ILE A 21 12.03 -27.96 1.54
CA ILE A 21 10.85 -27.07 1.51
C ILE A 21 11.16 -25.69 2.09
N ASP A 22 12.30 -25.51 2.76
CA ASP A 22 12.62 -24.24 3.43
C ASP A 22 13.54 -23.31 2.64
N LYS A 23 14.10 -23.73 1.50
CA LYS A 23 14.95 -22.87 0.66
C LYS A 23 14.19 -22.01 -0.35
N GLY A 24 12.90 -22.20 -0.51
CA GLY A 24 12.04 -21.40 -1.37
C GLY A 24 11.88 -19.95 -0.88
N ILE A 25 12.16 -19.69 0.39
CA ILE A 25 12.02 -18.36 0.98
C ILE A 25 13.20 -17.45 0.62
N GLU A 26 14.40 -17.98 0.46
CA GLU A 26 15.59 -17.18 0.09
C GLU A 26 15.64 -16.81 -1.40
N ALA A 27 15.02 -17.59 -2.27
CA ALA A 27 14.92 -17.26 -3.70
C ALA A 27 14.02 -16.03 -3.96
N ASN A 28 13.23 -15.61 -2.98
CA ASN A 28 12.32 -14.48 -3.06
C ASN A 28 12.99 -13.11 -3.00
N LEU A 29 14.28 -13.04 -2.66
CA LEU A 29 15.05 -11.80 -2.60
C LEU A 29 15.57 -11.34 -3.97
N LEU A 30 15.41 -12.15 -5.02
CA LEU A 30 15.95 -11.83 -6.35
C LEU A 30 15.10 -10.81 -7.13
N ILE A 31 13.85 -10.61 -6.77
CA ILE A 31 12.96 -9.64 -7.41
C ILE A 31 12.26 -8.84 -6.31
N SER A 32 12.88 -7.75 -5.91
CA SER A 32 12.23 -6.74 -5.08
C SER A 32 11.58 -5.66 -5.95
N PRO A 33 10.51 -5.02 -5.48
CA PRO A 33 9.96 -3.85 -6.17
C PRO A 33 10.98 -2.71 -6.24
N ASP A 34 10.98 -1.98 -7.35
CA ASP A 34 11.70 -0.71 -7.47
C ASP A 34 10.85 0.38 -6.78
N TYR A 35 10.99 0.49 -5.47
CA TYR A 35 10.22 1.44 -4.68
C TYR A 35 10.54 2.89 -5.06
N ASN A 36 9.49 3.72 -5.17
CA ASN A 36 9.60 5.12 -5.57
C ASN A 36 9.61 6.08 -4.38
N PHE A 37 9.06 5.65 -3.22
CA PHE A 37 8.90 6.48 -2.04
C PHE A 37 8.81 5.61 -0.78
N SER A 38 8.95 6.24 0.37
CA SER A 38 8.56 5.65 1.66
C SER A 38 7.30 6.30 2.19
N VAL A 39 6.52 5.56 3.01
CA VAL A 39 5.31 6.08 3.62
C VAL A 39 5.12 5.56 5.03
N GLU A 40 4.70 6.46 5.91
CA GLU A 40 4.21 6.13 7.23
C GLU A 40 2.69 6.31 7.29
N LEU A 41 2.02 5.34 7.89
CA LEU A 41 0.58 5.32 8.08
C LEU A 41 0.28 5.40 9.57
N PHE A 42 -0.33 6.49 10.02
CA PHE A 42 -0.67 6.73 11.42
C PHE A 42 -2.16 6.56 11.64
N GLU A 43 -2.55 5.57 12.43
CA GLU A 43 -3.92 5.44 12.92
C GLU A 43 -4.16 6.46 14.03
N CYS A 44 -5.17 7.29 13.86
CA CYS A 44 -5.46 8.43 14.72
C CYS A 44 -6.93 8.44 15.16
N GLU A 45 -7.16 9.08 16.30
CA GLU A 45 -8.49 9.33 16.86
C GLU A 45 -8.59 10.78 17.35
N LEU A 46 -9.67 11.47 16.98
CA LEU A 46 -9.94 12.82 17.49
C LEU A 46 -10.30 12.79 18.98
N ASN A 47 -9.82 13.76 19.72
CA ASN A 47 -10.23 13.98 21.09
C ASN A 47 -11.69 14.50 21.13
N GLU A 48 -12.44 14.14 22.19
CA GLU A 48 -13.91 14.36 22.30
C GLU A 48 -14.36 15.80 22.05
N SER A 49 -13.51 16.79 22.33
CA SER A 49 -13.85 18.22 22.18
C SER A 49 -13.58 18.79 20.79
N TYR A 50 -13.02 18.00 19.89
CA TYR A 50 -12.57 18.45 18.57
C TYR A 50 -13.37 17.82 17.44
N THR A 51 -13.44 18.53 16.33
CA THR A 51 -14.12 18.12 15.12
C THR A 51 -13.11 17.92 13.96
N LEU A 52 -13.54 17.26 12.89
CA LEU A 52 -12.74 17.15 11.67
C LEU A 52 -12.36 18.52 11.10
N LEU A 53 -13.21 19.53 11.27
CA LEU A 53 -12.91 20.89 10.83
C LEU A 53 -11.75 21.52 11.62
N ASN A 54 -11.67 21.26 12.92
CA ASN A 54 -10.54 21.70 13.74
C ASN A 54 -9.24 21.04 13.27
N LEU A 55 -9.28 19.74 12.98
CA LEU A 55 -8.15 18.98 12.44
C LEU A 55 -7.70 19.53 11.08
N GLU A 56 -8.64 19.73 10.15
CA GLU A 56 -8.35 20.28 8.82
C GLU A 56 -7.72 21.68 8.92
N SER A 57 -8.26 22.55 9.76
CA SER A 57 -7.71 23.88 9.99
C SER A 57 -6.28 23.80 10.53
N PHE A 58 -6.06 23.00 11.57
CA PHE A 58 -4.75 22.82 12.18
C PHE A 58 -3.70 22.32 11.17
N LEU A 59 -4.02 21.25 10.44
CA LEU A 59 -3.10 20.65 9.47
C LEU A 59 -2.85 21.56 8.28
N SER A 60 -3.86 22.33 7.85
CA SER A 60 -3.69 23.34 6.80
C SER A 60 -2.75 24.46 7.21
N ASP A 61 -2.83 24.89 8.47
CA ASP A 61 -1.94 25.92 9.00
C ASP A 61 -0.51 25.38 9.23
N LEU A 62 -0.40 24.12 9.63
CA LEU A 62 0.87 23.43 9.75
C LEU A 62 1.61 23.41 8.41
N VAL A 63 0.94 23.00 7.34
CA VAL A 63 1.51 22.87 5.98
C VAL A 63 1.87 24.23 5.37
N LYS A 64 1.14 25.29 5.71
CA LYS A 64 1.45 26.65 5.24
C LYS A 64 2.66 27.29 5.92
N SER A 65 3.13 26.70 7.03
CA SER A 65 4.34 27.20 7.68
C SER A 65 5.56 26.95 6.78
N ASP A 66 6.51 27.89 6.78
CA ASP A 66 7.66 27.91 5.85
C ASP A 66 8.49 26.61 5.82
N ASN A 67 8.44 25.83 6.90
CA ASN A 67 9.19 24.58 7.01
C ASN A 67 8.66 23.46 6.12
N TYR A 68 7.39 23.52 5.71
CA TYR A 68 6.74 22.45 4.91
C TYR A 68 6.64 22.74 3.42
N GLN A 69 7.00 23.96 2.98
CA GLN A 69 6.91 24.33 1.56
C GLN A 69 8.09 23.84 0.71
N ASN A 70 9.21 23.48 1.36
CA ASN A 70 10.46 23.13 0.68
C ASN A 70 10.84 21.65 0.80
N ASP A 71 10.02 20.82 1.48
CA ASP A 71 10.36 19.43 1.75
C ASP A 71 9.74 18.48 0.72
N ASP A 72 10.53 17.48 0.30
CA ASP A 72 10.11 16.42 -0.65
C ASP A 72 9.17 15.41 0.02
N TYR A 73 8.03 15.87 0.54
CA TYR A 73 7.05 14.96 1.12
C TYR A 73 5.61 15.32 0.75
N GLY A 74 4.75 14.32 0.90
CA GLY A 74 3.30 14.44 0.78
C GLY A 74 2.61 14.13 2.11
N LEU A 75 1.60 14.91 2.46
CA LEU A 75 0.78 14.70 3.64
C LEU A 75 -0.68 14.58 3.23
N GLU A 76 -1.33 13.51 3.64
CA GLU A 76 -2.73 13.23 3.32
C GLU A 76 -3.50 12.76 4.56
N ILE A 77 -4.79 13.06 4.62
CA ILE A 77 -5.71 12.59 5.65
C ILE A 77 -6.74 11.66 5.02
N PHE A 78 -6.92 10.50 5.61
CA PHE A 78 -7.88 9.47 5.20
C PHE A 78 -9.02 9.39 6.22
N PHE A 79 -10.22 9.77 5.82
CA PHE A 79 -11.42 9.66 6.65
C PHE A 79 -12.23 8.43 6.24
N PRO A 80 -12.46 7.45 7.15
CA PRO A 80 -13.28 6.30 6.82
C PRO A 80 -14.67 6.71 6.32
N LYS A 81 -15.16 6.08 5.25
CA LYS A 81 -16.53 6.24 4.77
C LYS A 81 -17.57 5.56 5.67
N SER A 82 -17.13 4.73 6.60
CA SER A 82 -17.97 4.13 7.64
C SER A 82 -18.29 5.15 8.74
N ASN A 83 -19.35 4.89 9.51
CA ASN A 83 -19.90 5.82 10.53
C ASN A 83 -18.98 6.10 11.76
N TYR A 84 -17.70 5.84 11.69
CA TYR A 84 -16.74 6.14 12.76
C TYR A 84 -16.31 7.60 12.65
N VAL A 85 -16.97 8.46 13.39
CA VAL A 85 -16.86 9.93 13.28
C VAL A 85 -15.53 10.45 13.80
N ASN A 86 -14.79 9.70 14.63
CA ASN A 86 -13.59 10.18 15.33
C ASN A 86 -12.29 9.55 14.82
N GLU A 87 -12.36 8.46 14.06
CA GLU A 87 -11.15 7.80 13.55
C GLU A 87 -10.73 8.38 12.21
N PHE A 88 -9.43 8.53 12.00
CA PHE A 88 -8.83 8.90 10.73
C PHE A 88 -7.44 8.30 10.62
N MET A 89 -6.87 8.33 9.43
CA MET A 89 -5.48 7.97 9.21
C MET A 89 -4.75 9.16 8.60
N LEU A 90 -3.55 9.43 9.11
CA LEU A 90 -2.65 10.42 8.57
C LEU A 90 -1.53 9.69 7.83
N THR A 91 -1.17 10.12 6.63
CA THR A 91 -0.08 9.54 5.84
C THR A 91 1.00 10.56 5.60
N LEU A 92 2.25 10.14 5.81
CA LEU A 92 3.44 10.90 5.47
C LEU A 92 4.20 10.12 4.38
N LYS A 93 4.22 10.66 3.16
CA LYS A 93 4.98 10.12 2.02
C LYS A 93 6.29 10.89 1.88
N THR A 94 7.40 10.18 1.69
CA THR A 94 8.74 10.78 1.53
C THR A 94 9.40 10.22 0.27
N TYR A 95 9.93 11.10 -0.59
CA TYR A 95 10.54 10.75 -1.89
C TYR A 95 12.07 10.88 -1.88
N SER A 96 12.63 11.36 -0.81
CA SER A 96 14.07 11.45 -0.59
C SER A 96 14.52 10.48 0.50
N ASP A 97 15.82 10.15 0.53
CA ASP A 97 16.42 9.35 1.60
C ASP A 97 16.47 10.09 2.96
N ASN A 98 15.96 11.32 3.03
CA ASN A 98 15.90 12.07 4.26
C ASN A 98 14.80 11.52 5.16
N ASP A 99 15.19 11.02 6.33
CA ASP A 99 14.25 10.55 7.36
C ASP A 99 13.63 11.76 8.10
N ASN A 100 12.60 12.35 7.52
CA ASN A 100 11.87 13.48 8.08
C ASN A 100 10.82 13.05 9.13
N TYR A 101 10.76 11.75 9.46
CA TYR A 101 9.77 11.19 10.38
C TYR A 101 9.81 11.86 11.76
N ASN A 102 10.98 11.90 12.39
CA ASN A 102 11.11 12.45 13.74
C ASN A 102 10.84 13.94 13.76
N ASP A 103 11.26 14.67 12.75
CA ASP A 103 11.02 16.11 12.64
C ASP A 103 9.53 16.41 12.47
N PHE A 104 8.83 15.63 11.65
CA PHE A 104 7.39 15.73 11.49
C PHE A 104 6.63 15.49 12.80
N ILE A 105 6.93 14.40 13.51
CA ILE A 105 6.28 14.08 14.81
C ILE A 105 6.56 15.17 15.84
N ASN A 106 7.79 15.64 15.95
CA ASN A 106 8.16 16.73 16.86
C ASN A 106 7.40 18.03 16.54
N GLN A 107 7.22 18.34 15.27
CA GLN A 107 6.48 19.53 14.86
C GLN A 107 4.98 19.41 15.18
N LEU A 108 4.36 18.25 14.93
CA LEU A 108 2.98 17.99 15.30
C LEU A 108 2.77 18.24 16.81
N SER A 109 3.60 17.63 17.64
CA SER A 109 3.50 17.75 19.09
C SER A 109 3.76 19.19 19.57
N THR A 110 4.82 19.84 19.06
CA THR A 110 5.18 21.22 19.42
C THR A 110 4.09 22.24 19.07
N LYS A 111 3.33 21.98 18.02
CA LYS A 111 2.21 22.83 17.57
C LYS A 111 0.89 22.54 18.29
N GLY A 112 0.84 21.54 19.18
CA GLY A 112 -0.35 21.23 19.97
C GLY A 112 -1.29 20.20 19.30
N PHE A 113 -0.82 19.41 18.37
CA PHE A 113 -1.62 18.35 17.72
C PHE A 113 -2.21 17.38 18.74
N ASP A 114 -1.47 17.06 19.80
CA ASP A 114 -1.89 16.13 20.87
C ASP A 114 -3.15 16.58 21.63
N GLU A 115 -3.48 17.89 21.56
CA GLU A 115 -4.74 18.42 22.08
C GLU A 115 -5.92 18.07 21.18
N ILE A 116 -5.69 17.94 19.87
CA ILE A 116 -6.72 17.73 18.85
C ILE A 116 -6.97 16.26 18.62
N ALA A 117 -5.89 15.46 18.53
CA ALA A 117 -5.95 14.05 18.18
C ALA A 117 -4.84 13.23 18.83
N ARG A 118 -5.07 11.93 18.92
CA ARG A 118 -4.08 10.94 19.34
C ARG A 118 -3.78 10.01 18.18
N CYS A 119 -2.52 9.90 17.82
CA CYS A 119 -2.06 8.99 16.77
C CYS A 119 -1.12 7.93 17.35
N LYS A 120 -1.17 6.74 16.76
CA LYS A 120 -0.17 5.69 17.01
C LYS A 120 1.03 5.96 16.11
N PHE A 121 2.00 6.71 16.61
CA PHE A 121 3.23 7.01 15.90
C PHE A 121 4.23 5.84 15.97
N ASN A 122 3.83 4.70 15.44
CA ASN A 122 4.72 3.55 15.27
C ASN A 122 5.34 3.63 13.88
N LYS A 123 6.67 3.68 13.82
CA LYS A 123 7.38 3.67 12.55
C LYS A 123 7.15 2.33 11.84
N ASN A 124 6.37 2.35 10.78
CA ASN A 124 6.01 1.16 10.00
C ASN A 124 7.01 0.87 8.89
N ASP A 125 7.72 1.89 8.41
CA ASP A 125 8.73 1.80 7.35
C ASP A 125 8.16 1.11 6.08
N TYR A 126 7.01 1.55 5.60
CA TYR A 126 6.49 1.07 4.32
C TYR A 126 7.29 1.67 3.17
N ASN A 127 7.72 0.82 2.26
CA ASN A 127 8.23 1.22 0.97
C ASN A 127 7.10 1.16 -0.06
N GLY A 128 6.96 2.18 -0.87
CA GLY A 128 5.87 2.34 -1.82
C GLY A 128 6.33 2.24 -3.26
N LEU A 129 5.50 1.58 -4.07
CA LEU A 129 5.62 1.51 -5.51
C LEU A 129 4.33 2.05 -6.13
N LEU A 130 4.47 3.13 -6.89
CA LEU A 130 3.39 3.67 -7.71
C LEU A 130 3.26 2.81 -8.96
N LEU A 131 2.16 2.06 -9.06
CA LEU A 131 1.94 1.09 -10.14
C LEU A 131 1.30 1.75 -11.35
N ILE A 132 0.30 2.60 -11.12
CA ILE A 132 -0.40 3.38 -12.14
C ILE A 132 -0.36 4.80 -11.65
N ASP A 133 0.26 5.67 -12.43
CA ASP A 133 0.39 7.10 -12.18
C ASP A 133 -0.31 7.84 -13.31
N GLN A 134 -1.35 8.54 -12.95
CA GLN A 134 -1.97 9.52 -13.84
C GLN A 134 -1.74 10.89 -13.23
N GLU A 135 -1.32 11.86 -14.03
CA GLU A 135 -1.13 13.25 -13.59
C GLU A 135 -2.48 13.87 -13.20
N ILE A 136 -2.95 13.56 -11.99
CA ILE A 136 -4.19 14.08 -11.46
C ILE A 136 -3.86 15.10 -10.39
N GLN A 137 -4.34 16.33 -10.58
CA GLN A 137 -4.10 17.45 -9.67
C GLN A 137 -5.30 17.70 -8.75
N GLU A 138 -5.94 16.66 -8.27
CA GLU A 138 -7.06 16.80 -7.36
C GLU A 138 -6.62 16.73 -5.91
N ASN A 139 -7.12 17.66 -5.08
CA ASN A 139 -6.85 17.69 -3.65
C ASN A 139 -7.78 16.77 -2.84
N LYS A 140 -8.71 16.07 -3.52
CA LYS A 140 -9.68 15.16 -2.90
C LYS A 140 -9.91 13.97 -3.81
N TYR A 141 -9.96 12.78 -3.21
CA TYR A 141 -10.26 11.54 -3.93
C TYR A 141 -10.83 10.49 -2.97
N VAL A 142 -11.32 9.40 -3.53
CA VAL A 142 -11.75 8.23 -2.77
C VAL A 142 -10.65 7.19 -2.83
N ASN A 143 -10.36 6.59 -1.67
CA ASN A 143 -9.35 5.57 -1.52
C ASN A 143 -10.00 4.25 -1.08
N GLU A 144 -9.55 3.14 -1.64
CA GLU A 144 -9.78 1.81 -1.13
C GLU A 144 -8.45 1.21 -0.69
N LEU A 145 -8.33 0.91 0.59
CA LEU A 145 -7.14 0.29 1.17
C LEU A 145 -7.42 -1.16 1.49
N LEU A 146 -6.62 -2.07 0.94
CA LEU A 146 -6.70 -3.51 1.14
C LEU A 146 -5.43 -4.01 1.84
N ARG A 147 -5.59 -4.77 2.91
CA ARG A 147 -4.50 -5.51 3.55
C ARG A 147 -4.40 -6.89 2.95
N CYS A 148 -3.27 -7.19 2.34
CA CYS A 148 -3.08 -8.40 1.56
C CYS A 148 -1.95 -9.26 2.12
N ASN A 149 -2.09 -10.58 1.93
CA ASN A 149 -1.02 -11.54 2.18
C ASN A 149 -0.84 -12.41 0.94
N TYR A 150 0.41 -12.68 0.58
CA TYR A 150 0.70 -13.65 -0.47
C TYR A 150 0.24 -15.05 -0.08
N ASN A 151 -0.36 -15.75 -1.01
CA ASN A 151 -0.68 -17.15 -0.88
C ASN A 151 0.62 -17.99 -0.78
N GLU A 152 0.51 -19.23 -0.35
CA GLU A 152 1.66 -20.12 -0.22
C GLU A 152 2.35 -20.32 -1.59
N GLY A 153 3.66 -20.14 -1.62
CA GLY A 153 4.46 -20.24 -2.85
C GLY A 153 4.47 -18.96 -3.73
N PHE A 154 3.71 -17.93 -3.36
CA PHE A 154 3.65 -16.67 -4.10
C PHE A 154 4.40 -15.54 -3.39
N ASN A 155 4.84 -14.56 -4.18
CA ASN A 155 5.59 -13.39 -3.72
C ASN A 155 5.45 -12.25 -4.74
N PHE A 156 6.15 -11.12 -4.53
CA PHE A 156 6.11 -10.00 -5.46
C PHE A 156 6.53 -10.40 -6.89
N GLY A 157 7.54 -11.26 -7.04
CA GLY A 157 8.04 -11.67 -8.36
C GLY A 157 6.99 -12.41 -9.20
N THR A 158 6.19 -13.28 -8.56
CA THR A 158 5.06 -13.96 -9.22
C THR A 158 3.89 -13.01 -9.46
N PHE A 159 3.59 -12.14 -8.49
CA PHE A 159 2.50 -11.19 -8.56
C PHE A 159 2.73 -10.09 -9.61
N ARG A 160 3.98 -9.76 -9.90
CA ARG A 160 4.36 -8.74 -10.88
C ARG A 160 3.74 -8.99 -12.26
N VAL A 161 3.61 -10.24 -12.69
CA VAL A 161 3.02 -10.57 -13.99
C VAL A 161 1.56 -10.12 -14.06
N ALA A 162 0.78 -10.42 -13.02
CA ALA A 162 -0.61 -9.97 -12.91
C ALA A 162 -0.71 -8.43 -12.81
N ILE A 163 0.20 -7.82 -12.05
CA ILE A 163 0.30 -6.35 -11.94
C ILE A 163 0.56 -5.71 -13.30
N ASP A 164 1.51 -6.21 -14.09
CA ASP A 164 1.86 -5.66 -15.40
C ASP A 164 0.68 -5.77 -16.40
N ARG A 165 -0.05 -6.88 -16.38
CA ARG A 165 -1.28 -7.04 -17.17
C ARG A 165 -2.36 -6.04 -16.73
N PHE A 166 -2.59 -5.91 -15.43
CA PHE A 166 -3.53 -4.95 -14.86
C PHE A 166 -3.19 -3.51 -15.26
N LYS A 167 -1.92 -3.10 -15.12
CA LYS A 167 -1.44 -1.77 -15.54
C LYS A 167 -1.77 -1.49 -17.00
N ASN A 168 -1.47 -2.43 -17.88
CA ASN A 168 -1.70 -2.26 -19.31
C ASN A 168 -3.18 -2.05 -19.62
N GLN A 169 -4.06 -2.82 -18.98
CA GLN A 169 -5.50 -2.64 -19.16
C GLN A 169 -5.98 -1.30 -18.60
N MET A 170 -5.63 -0.96 -17.37
CA MET A 170 -6.08 0.28 -16.75
C MET A 170 -5.60 1.52 -17.52
N ASN A 171 -4.38 1.49 -18.03
CA ASN A 171 -3.86 2.57 -18.89
C ASN A 171 -4.65 2.71 -20.20
N SER A 172 -5.19 1.62 -20.74
CA SER A 172 -6.00 1.64 -21.97
C SER A 172 -7.39 2.26 -21.76
N LEU A 173 -7.90 2.26 -20.53
CA LEU A 173 -9.24 2.76 -20.19
C LEU A 173 -9.30 4.26 -19.98
N ASN A 174 -8.15 4.92 -19.85
CA ASN A 174 -8.05 6.37 -19.62
C ASN A 174 -8.97 6.88 -18.50
N ILE A 175 -9.05 6.14 -17.40
CA ILE A 175 -9.80 6.51 -16.19
C ILE A 175 -8.89 7.22 -15.20
N ALA A 176 -9.46 8.16 -14.45
CA ALA A 176 -8.76 8.87 -13.38
C ALA A 176 -8.54 7.96 -12.15
N TYR A 177 -7.50 7.14 -12.20
CA TYR A 177 -7.20 6.09 -11.25
C TYR A 177 -5.69 5.96 -11.00
N GLU A 178 -5.33 5.71 -9.75
CA GLU A 178 -3.96 5.42 -9.33
C GLU A 178 -3.96 4.13 -8.50
N ALA A 179 -2.96 3.28 -8.69
CA ALA A 179 -2.73 2.10 -7.86
C ALA A 179 -1.37 2.18 -7.18
N VAL A 180 -1.36 1.90 -5.88
CA VAL A 180 -0.16 1.92 -5.04
C VAL A 180 0.00 0.59 -4.33
N TYR A 181 1.22 0.08 -4.35
CA TYR A 181 1.64 -1.10 -3.59
C TYR A 181 2.58 -0.65 -2.47
N LEU A 182 2.29 -1.06 -1.24
CA LEU A 182 3.12 -0.77 -0.06
C LEU A 182 3.57 -2.06 0.60
N GLN A 183 4.86 -2.15 0.93
CA GLN A 183 5.41 -3.29 1.67
C GLN A 183 6.43 -2.83 2.70
N THR A 184 6.49 -3.53 3.83
CA THR A 184 7.54 -3.35 4.84
C THR A 184 8.49 -4.53 4.85
N ASN A 185 9.78 -4.28 5.07
CA ASN A 185 10.78 -5.33 5.24
C ASN A 185 10.51 -6.21 6.48
N LYS A 186 9.72 -5.71 7.44
CA LYS A 186 9.32 -6.44 8.66
C LYS A 186 8.31 -7.56 8.37
N SER A 187 7.59 -7.50 7.26
CA SER A 187 6.55 -8.46 6.86
C SER A 187 6.58 -8.71 5.35
N PRO A 188 7.56 -9.42 4.82
CA PRO A 188 7.73 -9.60 3.38
C PRO A 188 6.61 -10.42 2.71
N ARG A 189 5.79 -11.13 3.50
CA ARG A 189 4.62 -11.86 3.02
C ARG A 189 3.33 -11.04 3.00
N SER A 190 3.36 -9.85 3.57
CA SER A 190 2.20 -8.97 3.66
C SER A 190 2.46 -7.67 2.91
N PHE A 191 1.43 -7.14 2.29
CA PHE A 191 1.49 -5.84 1.62
C PHE A 191 0.16 -5.11 1.77
N ILE A 192 0.16 -3.82 1.47
CA ILE A 192 -1.05 -3.02 1.34
C ILE A 192 -1.21 -2.67 -0.13
N TRP A 193 -2.39 -2.91 -0.67
CA TRP A 193 -2.80 -2.43 -1.98
C TRP A 193 -3.74 -1.26 -1.79
N ILE A 194 -3.50 -0.17 -2.50
CA ILE A 194 -4.30 1.04 -2.44
C ILE A 194 -4.81 1.37 -3.83
N ASN A 195 -6.12 1.54 -3.94
CA ASN A 195 -6.79 2.04 -5.12
C ASN A 195 -7.22 3.48 -4.85
N ASN A 196 -6.74 4.44 -5.61
CA ASN A 196 -7.13 5.84 -5.54
C ASN A 196 -8.00 6.19 -6.74
N PHE A 197 -9.18 6.69 -6.46
CA PHE A 197 -10.19 7.01 -7.46
C PHE A 197 -10.48 8.50 -7.41
N TYR A 198 -10.21 9.19 -8.50
CA TYR A 198 -10.34 10.63 -8.61
C TYR A 198 -11.66 11.08 -9.25
N SER A 199 -12.69 10.27 -9.17
CA SER A 199 -14.03 10.62 -9.59
C SER A 199 -14.93 10.93 -8.39
N ASN A 200 -15.94 11.78 -8.59
CA ASN A 200 -16.87 12.15 -7.52
C ASN A 200 -17.87 11.04 -7.16
N GLU A 201 -18.02 10.04 -8.03
CA GLU A 201 -18.99 8.95 -7.87
C GLU A 201 -18.29 7.60 -7.77
N PRO A 202 -18.20 7.00 -6.55
CA PRO A 202 -17.54 5.71 -6.35
C PRO A 202 -18.11 4.56 -7.18
N SER A 203 -19.38 4.62 -7.56
CA SER A 203 -20.02 3.61 -8.41
C SER A 203 -19.54 3.61 -9.86
N GLU A 204 -18.88 4.68 -10.29
CA GLU A 204 -18.31 4.85 -11.64
C GLU A 204 -16.81 4.52 -11.69
N LEU A 205 -16.25 4.13 -10.55
CA LEU A 205 -14.79 4.05 -10.34
C LEU A 205 -14.10 2.96 -11.14
N ILE A 206 -14.82 1.88 -11.40
CA ILE A 206 -14.33 0.82 -12.29
C ILE A 206 -15.38 0.69 -13.40
N PRO A 207 -15.03 0.98 -14.65
CA PRO A 207 -15.98 0.85 -15.75
C PRO A 207 -16.60 -0.54 -15.75
N SER A 208 -17.93 -0.58 -15.88
CA SER A 208 -18.67 -1.84 -16.01
C SER A 208 -18.13 -2.70 -17.14
N ASP A 209 -17.61 -2.06 -18.18
CA ASP A 209 -16.99 -2.68 -19.33
C ASP A 209 -15.69 -3.43 -18.94
N TRP A 210 -14.89 -2.89 -18.02
CA TRP A 210 -13.73 -3.60 -17.49
C TRP A 210 -14.16 -4.83 -16.68
N LEU A 211 -15.16 -4.70 -15.82
CA LEU A 211 -15.65 -5.82 -15.01
C LEU A 211 -16.26 -6.95 -15.83
N SER A 212 -16.81 -6.66 -17.01
CA SER A 212 -17.42 -7.62 -17.92
C SER A 212 -16.46 -8.22 -18.97
N ASN A 213 -15.26 -7.68 -19.10
CA ASN A 213 -14.25 -8.14 -20.04
C ASN A 213 -13.62 -9.46 -19.57
N GLU A 214 -13.48 -10.43 -20.47
CA GLU A 214 -12.90 -11.75 -20.17
C GLU A 214 -11.44 -11.64 -19.66
N GLU A 215 -10.63 -10.81 -20.29
CA GLU A 215 -9.23 -10.59 -19.87
C GLU A 215 -9.15 -10.00 -18.45
N SER A 216 -10.07 -9.11 -18.08
CA SER A 216 -10.14 -8.56 -16.71
C SER A 216 -10.51 -9.62 -15.69
N GLN A 217 -11.34 -10.59 -16.06
CA GLN A 217 -11.67 -11.71 -15.19
C GLN A 217 -10.46 -12.62 -14.97
N GLU A 218 -9.67 -12.88 -16.02
CA GLU A 218 -8.41 -13.61 -15.89
C GLU A 218 -7.43 -12.89 -14.94
N ILE A 219 -7.24 -11.57 -15.13
CA ILE A 219 -6.36 -10.78 -14.24
C ILE A 219 -6.85 -10.82 -12.79
N ARG A 220 -8.15 -10.68 -12.57
CA ARG A 220 -8.73 -10.81 -11.23
C ARG A 220 -8.45 -12.20 -10.62
N GLN A 221 -8.54 -13.25 -11.40
CA GLN A 221 -8.22 -14.60 -10.94
C GLN A 221 -6.73 -14.74 -10.60
N GLU A 222 -5.84 -14.20 -11.42
CA GLU A 222 -4.41 -14.15 -11.14
C GLU A 222 -4.10 -13.39 -9.84
N PHE A 223 -4.81 -12.29 -9.56
CA PHE A 223 -4.68 -11.58 -8.28
C PHE A 223 -5.08 -12.48 -7.11
N LEU A 224 -6.22 -13.18 -7.21
CA LEU A 224 -6.70 -14.10 -6.17
C LEU A 224 -5.78 -15.30 -5.97
N ASP A 225 -5.18 -15.80 -7.03
CA ASP A 225 -4.21 -16.91 -6.98
C ASP A 225 -2.92 -16.49 -6.27
N ASN A 226 -2.47 -15.25 -6.46
CA ASN A 226 -1.24 -14.73 -5.87
C ASN A 226 -1.41 -14.25 -4.43
N ALA A 227 -2.56 -13.64 -4.09
CA ALA A 227 -2.74 -13.00 -2.80
C ALA A 227 -4.19 -13.04 -2.31
N ASN A 228 -4.34 -13.10 -1.01
CA ASN A 228 -5.61 -12.92 -0.32
C ASN A 228 -5.62 -11.53 0.33
N CYS A 229 -6.56 -10.68 -0.09
CA CYS A 229 -6.76 -9.35 0.43
C CYS A 229 -8.01 -9.31 1.30
N ILE A 230 -7.86 -8.84 2.51
CA ILE A 230 -8.90 -8.72 3.52
C ILE A 230 -9.02 -7.26 3.98
N ASP A 231 -10.08 -6.96 4.71
CA ASP A 231 -10.28 -5.64 5.35
C ASP A 231 -10.25 -4.47 4.36
N ALA A 232 -10.97 -4.59 3.24
CA ALA A 232 -11.16 -3.47 2.33
C ALA A 232 -11.83 -2.29 3.09
N LYS A 233 -11.09 -1.18 3.20
CA LYS A 233 -11.58 0.04 3.86
C LYS A 233 -11.61 1.18 2.86
N MET A 234 -12.79 1.80 2.75
CA MET A 234 -12.98 2.99 1.90
C MET A 234 -12.77 4.25 2.73
N HIS A 235 -12.07 5.21 2.14
CA HIS A 235 -11.82 6.51 2.75
C HIS A 235 -12.11 7.65 1.78
N ASN A 236 -12.53 8.79 2.33
CA ASN A 236 -12.39 10.06 1.65
C ASN A 236 -11.01 10.62 2.00
N VAL A 237 -10.21 10.95 1.00
CA VAL A 237 -8.84 11.43 1.20
C VAL A 237 -8.76 12.91 0.83
N PHE A 238 -8.02 13.65 1.65
CA PHE A 238 -7.69 15.04 1.44
C PHE A 238 -6.18 15.19 1.40
N VAL A 239 -5.67 15.73 0.29
CA VAL A 239 -4.26 16.03 0.10
C VAL A 239 -3.98 17.40 0.73
N LEU A 240 -3.13 17.43 1.75
CA LEU A 240 -2.72 18.66 2.44
C LEU A 240 -1.52 19.28 1.77
N THR A 241 -0.54 18.47 1.39
CA THR A 241 0.61 18.89 0.58
C THR A 241 1.06 17.77 -0.34
N ASN A 242 1.60 18.14 -1.47
CA ASN A 242 2.03 17.24 -2.53
C ASN A 242 3.30 17.79 -3.21
N ASN A 243 4.31 18.15 -2.43
CA ASN A 243 5.50 18.86 -2.91
C ASN A 243 6.40 17.98 -3.81
N TYR A 244 6.16 16.68 -3.87
CA TYR A 244 6.95 15.73 -4.65
C TYR A 244 6.62 15.69 -6.16
N LYS A 245 5.53 16.32 -6.59
CA LYS A 245 5.10 16.34 -8.01
C LYS A 245 5.65 17.55 -8.79
N LYS A 246 6.83 18.01 -8.42
CA LYS A 246 7.51 19.07 -9.20
C LYS A 246 8.55 18.49 -10.15
#